data_ae4261142f6683c39fe89ae66452e75f
#
_entry.id   ae4261142f6683c39fe89ae66452e75f
#
_cell.length_a   1.000
_cell.length_b   1.000
_cell.length_c   1.000
_cell.angle_alpha   90.00
_cell.angle_beta   90.00
_cell.angle_gamma   90.00
#
_symmetry.space_group_name_H-M   'P 1'
#
loop_
_entity.id
_entity.type
_entity.pdbx_description
1 polymer ?
#
loop_
_entity_poly.entity_id
_entity_poly.type
_entity_poly.pdbx_seq_one_letter_code
_entity_poly.pdbx_strand_id
1 'polypeptide(L)'
;MKFNFTEEQKVFNKKYKLDDGHYWECHGKPVLLHSTCERVAVMESINNLDMEMVEIDSEKRLAVIKCTGKLKDRTEVSYGEASPKNTISAYFVAMAEKRAKDRVILKLVNMSGLVYSESDVVKDKDGKWQFADEVDVYEMTTEEELAKAKAELDKMEKDDD
;
A
#
# COMPACT_ATOMS: atom_id res chain seq x y z
N MET A 1 -26.02 -7.34 -0.63
CA MET A 1 -24.57 -7.18 -0.52
C MET A 1 -24.26 -5.91 0.27
N LYS A 2 -23.28 -5.98 1.14
CA LYS A 2 -22.86 -4.89 2.03
C LYS A 2 -22.28 -3.69 1.27
N PHE A 3 -21.65 -3.93 0.12
CA PHE A 3 -20.95 -2.92 -0.67
C PHE A 3 -21.71 -2.57 -1.94
N ASN A 4 -21.60 -1.30 -2.33
CA ASN A 4 -22.10 -0.82 -3.61
C ASN A 4 -20.96 -0.90 -4.65
N PHE A 5 -20.86 -2.05 -5.30
CA PHE A 5 -19.84 -2.30 -6.31
C PHE A 5 -20.14 -1.63 -7.65
N THR A 6 -19.11 -1.10 -8.31
CA THR A 6 -19.18 -0.65 -9.70
C THR A 6 -19.41 -1.84 -10.65
N GLU A 7 -19.79 -1.58 -11.90
CA GLU A 7 -20.00 -2.64 -12.88
C GLU A 7 -18.72 -3.45 -13.14
N GLU A 8 -17.57 -2.79 -13.21
CA GLU A 8 -16.27 -3.44 -13.36
C GLU A 8 -15.95 -4.33 -12.16
N GLN A 9 -16.22 -3.85 -10.94
CA GLN A 9 -16.02 -4.64 -9.72
C GLN A 9 -16.98 -5.83 -9.66
N LYS A 10 -18.22 -5.70 -10.12
CA LYS A 10 -19.17 -6.82 -10.20
C LYS A 10 -18.70 -7.91 -11.17
N VAL A 11 -18.18 -7.53 -12.33
CA VAL A 11 -17.60 -8.48 -13.30
C VAL A 11 -16.39 -9.19 -12.70
N PHE A 12 -15.52 -8.46 -12.05
CA PHE A 12 -14.36 -9.00 -11.32
C PHE A 12 -14.78 -9.99 -10.22
N ASN A 13 -15.73 -9.61 -9.39
CA ASN A 13 -16.25 -10.46 -8.32
C ASN A 13 -16.84 -11.76 -8.85
N LYS A 14 -17.59 -11.69 -9.93
CA LYS A 14 -18.16 -12.87 -10.59
C LYS A 14 -17.10 -13.81 -11.13
N LYS A 15 -16.09 -13.24 -11.81
CA LYS A 15 -14.98 -14.02 -12.39
C LYS A 15 -14.22 -14.81 -11.33
N TYR A 16 -13.91 -14.18 -10.19
CA TYR A 16 -13.10 -14.79 -9.13
C TYR A 16 -13.93 -15.33 -7.98
N LYS A 17 -15.26 -15.36 -8.10
CA LYS A 17 -16.19 -15.86 -7.07
C LYS A 17 -15.97 -15.20 -5.73
N LEU A 18 -15.92 -13.86 -5.74
CA LEU A 18 -15.74 -13.04 -4.56
C LEU A 18 -17.08 -12.61 -3.98
N ASP A 19 -17.14 -12.54 -2.66
CA ASP A 19 -18.25 -12.04 -1.88
C ASP A 19 -17.80 -10.93 -0.91
N ASP A 20 -18.68 -10.43 -0.08
CA ASP A 20 -18.39 -9.36 0.88
C ASP A 20 -17.26 -9.72 1.86
N GLY A 21 -17.05 -11.01 2.14
CA GLY A 21 -15.97 -11.49 3.00
C GLY A 21 -14.56 -11.33 2.44
N HIS A 22 -14.43 -11.00 1.16
CA HIS A 22 -13.16 -10.73 0.50
C HIS A 22 -12.76 -9.25 0.53
N TYR A 23 -13.59 -8.43 1.16
CA TYR A 23 -13.43 -6.99 1.26
C TYR A 23 -13.61 -6.50 2.69
N TRP A 24 -13.06 -5.34 2.96
CA TRP A 24 -13.43 -4.51 4.11
C TRP A 24 -13.76 -3.10 3.65
N GLU A 25 -14.25 -2.26 4.53
CA GLU A 25 -14.71 -0.92 4.19
C GLU A 25 -13.73 0.15 4.67
N CYS A 26 -13.36 1.05 3.76
CA CYS A 26 -12.67 2.28 4.08
C CYS A 26 -13.39 3.44 3.40
N HIS A 27 -13.91 4.38 4.19
CA HIS A 27 -14.67 5.55 3.71
C HIS A 27 -15.82 5.19 2.75
N GLY A 28 -16.54 4.13 3.06
CA GLY A 28 -17.65 3.63 2.23
C GLY A 28 -17.25 2.90 0.96
N LYS A 29 -15.96 2.77 0.68
CA LYS A 29 -15.44 2.06 -0.49
C LYS A 29 -15.00 0.64 -0.11
N PRO A 30 -15.24 -0.36 -0.98
CA PRO A 30 -14.70 -1.70 -0.78
C PRO A 30 -13.19 -1.70 -1.01
N VAL A 31 -12.47 -2.30 -0.09
CA VAL A 31 -11.02 -2.50 -0.14
C VAL A 31 -10.75 -3.99 -0.14
N LEU A 32 -10.02 -4.44 -1.15
CA LEU A 32 -9.71 -5.85 -1.34
C LEU A 32 -8.67 -6.33 -0.32
N LEU A 33 -8.95 -7.44 0.36
CA LEU A 33 -7.99 -8.03 1.27
C LEU A 33 -6.74 -8.51 0.51
N HIS A 34 -5.56 -8.40 1.14
CA HIS A 34 -4.32 -8.94 0.58
C HIS A 34 -4.44 -10.44 0.24
N SER A 35 -5.04 -11.23 1.14
CA SER A 35 -5.33 -12.65 0.91
C SER A 35 -6.21 -12.89 -0.33
N THR A 36 -7.09 -11.96 -0.64
CA THR A 36 -7.91 -12.02 -1.85
C THR A 36 -7.08 -11.73 -3.11
N CYS A 37 -6.15 -10.78 -3.06
CA CYS A 37 -5.19 -10.56 -4.16
C CYS A 37 -4.37 -11.83 -4.43
N GLU A 38 -3.90 -12.51 -3.40
CA GLU A 38 -3.19 -13.79 -3.53
C GLU A 38 -4.07 -14.89 -4.12
N ARG A 39 -5.33 -14.97 -3.69
CA ARG A 39 -6.31 -15.91 -4.27
C ARG A 39 -6.52 -15.67 -5.78
N VAL A 40 -6.66 -14.43 -6.19
CA VAL A 40 -6.80 -14.05 -7.60
C VAL A 40 -5.56 -14.47 -8.40
N ALA A 41 -4.38 -14.23 -7.85
CA ALA A 41 -3.11 -14.66 -8.47
C ALA A 41 -3.05 -16.18 -8.66
N VAL A 42 -3.45 -16.95 -7.66
CA VAL A 42 -3.51 -18.42 -7.75
C VAL A 42 -4.50 -18.86 -8.83
N MET A 43 -5.69 -18.27 -8.89
CA MET A 43 -6.71 -18.62 -9.88
C MET A 43 -6.28 -18.31 -11.31
N GLU A 44 -5.47 -17.26 -11.51
CA GLU A 44 -4.90 -16.88 -12.81
C GLU A 44 -3.56 -17.57 -13.10
N SER A 45 -3.07 -18.43 -12.22
CA SER A 45 -1.75 -19.07 -12.33
C SER A 45 -0.59 -18.07 -12.43
N ILE A 46 -0.69 -16.96 -11.72
CA ILE A 46 0.38 -15.98 -11.58
C ILE A 46 1.37 -16.52 -10.52
N ASN A 47 2.29 -17.37 -10.95
CA ASN A 47 3.19 -18.10 -10.05
C ASN A 47 4.56 -17.43 -9.90
N ASN A 48 4.95 -16.62 -10.88
CA ASN A 48 6.30 -16.07 -10.98
C ASN A 48 6.24 -14.55 -10.75
N LEU A 49 6.15 -14.17 -9.49
CA LEU A 49 6.33 -12.79 -9.06
C LEU A 49 7.78 -12.61 -8.64
N ASP A 50 8.57 -11.98 -9.49
CA ASP A 50 9.98 -11.65 -9.19
C ASP A 50 10.04 -10.42 -8.28
N MET A 51 10.66 -10.59 -7.12
CA MET A 51 10.90 -9.53 -6.16
C MET A 51 12.36 -9.10 -6.19
N GLU A 52 12.58 -7.79 -6.29
CA GLU A 52 13.90 -7.19 -6.23
C GLU A 52 13.91 -6.12 -5.12
N MET A 53 14.85 -6.23 -4.20
CA MET A 53 15.09 -5.20 -3.21
C MET A 53 15.84 -4.04 -3.85
N VAL A 54 15.14 -2.91 -4.03
CA VAL A 54 15.73 -1.71 -4.62
C VAL A 54 16.49 -0.90 -3.57
N GLU A 55 15.89 -0.74 -2.40
CA GLU A 55 16.49 -0.04 -1.27
C GLU A 55 15.97 -0.62 0.06
N ILE A 56 16.87 -0.83 1.00
CA ILE A 56 16.53 -1.14 2.39
C ILE A 56 17.46 -0.35 3.31
N ASP A 57 16.87 0.40 4.21
CA ASP A 57 17.55 1.10 5.29
C ASP A 57 16.88 0.75 6.62
N SER A 58 17.53 -0.07 7.41
CA SER A 58 17.00 -0.58 8.68
C SER A 58 16.90 0.50 9.75
N GLU A 59 17.80 1.49 9.73
CA GLU A 59 17.78 2.58 10.68
C GLU A 59 16.63 3.55 10.42
N LYS A 60 16.42 3.88 9.16
CA LYS A 60 15.31 4.73 8.70
C LYS A 60 13.99 3.99 8.57
N ARG A 61 13.98 2.66 8.71
CA ARG A 61 12.82 1.79 8.42
C ARG A 61 12.23 2.04 7.04
N LEU A 62 13.11 2.12 6.06
CA LEU A 62 12.76 2.33 4.66
C LEU A 62 12.97 1.04 3.89
N ALA A 63 11.99 0.64 3.10
CA ALA A 63 12.12 -0.43 2.12
C ALA A 63 11.44 -0.04 0.83
N VAL A 64 12.10 -0.31 -0.28
CA VAL A 64 11.53 -0.22 -1.64
C VAL A 64 11.76 -1.54 -2.34
N ILE A 65 10.69 -2.17 -2.75
CA ILE A 65 10.70 -3.46 -3.43
C ILE A 65 10.04 -3.30 -4.79
N LYS A 66 10.71 -3.81 -5.82
CA LYS A 66 10.19 -3.91 -7.18
C LYS A 66 9.62 -5.32 -7.37
N CYS A 67 8.40 -5.40 -7.85
CA CYS A 67 7.78 -6.66 -8.25
C CYS A 67 7.54 -6.66 -9.76
N THR A 68 7.91 -7.76 -10.40
CA THR A 68 7.60 -8.03 -11.80
C THR A 68 6.75 -9.28 -11.87
N GLY A 69 5.63 -9.21 -12.56
CA GLY A 69 4.72 -10.33 -12.73
C GLY A 69 4.35 -10.54 -14.18
N LYS A 70 3.97 -11.76 -14.51
CA LYS A 70 3.54 -12.15 -15.86
C LYS A 70 2.21 -12.88 -15.82
N LEU A 71 1.35 -12.54 -16.76
CA LEU A 71 0.11 -13.26 -17.05
C LEU A 71 -0.05 -13.36 -18.56
N LYS A 72 0.05 -14.59 -19.10
CA LYS A 72 0.08 -14.85 -20.54
C LYS A 72 1.21 -14.03 -21.20
N ASP A 73 0.91 -13.20 -22.19
CA ASP A 73 1.89 -12.36 -22.89
C ASP A 73 2.14 -11.00 -22.22
N ARG A 74 1.48 -10.72 -21.11
CA ARG A 74 1.61 -9.46 -20.39
C ARG A 74 2.64 -9.57 -19.29
N THR A 75 3.48 -8.55 -19.21
CA THR A 75 4.40 -8.33 -18.08
C THR A 75 4.04 -6.99 -17.45
N GLU A 76 3.89 -6.97 -16.14
CA GLU A 76 3.65 -5.76 -15.37
C GLU A 76 4.71 -5.62 -14.27
N VAL A 77 5.02 -4.38 -13.99
CA VAL A 77 5.98 -4.00 -12.95
C VAL A 77 5.31 -3.00 -12.01
N SER A 78 5.55 -3.15 -10.74
CA SER A 78 5.21 -2.15 -9.75
C SER A 78 6.20 -2.12 -8.61
N TYR A 79 6.18 -1.01 -7.88
CA TYR A 79 7.01 -0.82 -6.69
C TYR A 79 6.13 -0.78 -5.46
N GLY A 80 6.63 -1.33 -4.36
CA GLY A 80 6.07 -1.15 -3.04
C GLY A 80 7.08 -0.41 -2.18
N GLU A 81 6.65 0.65 -1.55
CA GLU A 81 7.46 1.40 -0.60
C GLU A 81 6.84 1.35 0.79
N ALA A 82 7.68 1.26 1.80
CA ALA A 82 7.30 1.40 3.20
C ALA A 82 8.33 2.24 3.94
N SER A 83 7.84 3.19 4.70
CA SER A 83 8.65 4.07 5.55
C SER A 83 7.83 4.45 6.79
N PRO A 84 8.42 5.08 7.82
CA PRO A 84 7.64 5.58 8.95
C PRO A 84 6.53 6.56 8.58
N LYS A 85 6.59 7.16 7.40
CA LYS A 85 5.56 8.08 6.89
C LYS A 85 4.29 7.38 6.43
N ASN A 86 4.38 6.14 5.96
CA ASN A 86 3.26 5.39 5.40
C ASN A 86 3.04 4.01 6.04
N THR A 87 3.80 3.70 7.08
CA THR A 87 3.74 2.42 7.79
C THR A 87 4.19 2.60 9.23
N ILE A 88 3.34 2.22 10.17
CA ILE A 88 3.65 2.23 11.60
C ILE A 88 4.19 0.88 12.09
N SER A 89 4.17 -0.12 11.24
CA SER A 89 4.60 -1.48 11.58
C SER A 89 6.12 -1.62 11.58
N ALA A 90 6.63 -2.43 12.51
CA ALA A 90 8.01 -2.91 12.46
C ALA A 90 8.28 -3.81 11.24
N TYR A 91 7.23 -4.30 10.58
CA TYR A 91 7.30 -5.16 9.40
C TYR A 91 7.34 -4.35 8.09
N PHE A 92 8.21 -3.35 8.02
CA PHE A 92 8.27 -2.45 6.87
C PHE A 92 8.70 -3.15 5.57
N VAL A 93 9.60 -4.13 5.63
CA VAL A 93 9.99 -4.92 4.45
C VAL A 93 8.81 -5.76 3.94
N ALA A 94 8.14 -6.47 4.82
CA ALA A 94 6.96 -7.26 4.46
C ALA A 94 5.81 -6.39 3.93
N MET A 95 5.66 -5.18 4.45
CA MET A 95 4.65 -4.24 3.96
C MET A 95 5.00 -3.72 2.55
N ALA A 96 6.24 -3.40 2.29
CA ALA A 96 6.71 -3.01 0.96
C ALA A 96 6.51 -4.15 -0.06
N GLU A 97 6.80 -5.39 0.33
CA GLU A 97 6.56 -6.58 -0.49
C GLU A 97 5.07 -6.77 -0.80
N LYS A 98 4.20 -6.70 0.20
CA LYS A 98 2.75 -6.82 0.00
C LYS A 98 2.21 -5.77 -0.97
N ARG A 99 2.64 -4.52 -0.82
CA ARG A 99 2.26 -3.41 -1.71
C ARG A 99 2.69 -3.65 -3.14
N ALA A 100 3.95 -4.01 -3.36
CA ALA A 100 4.48 -4.32 -4.69
C ALA A 100 3.70 -5.46 -5.35
N LYS A 101 3.48 -6.54 -4.61
CA LYS A 101 2.78 -7.74 -5.06
C LYS A 101 1.32 -7.45 -5.43
N ASP A 102 0.57 -6.83 -4.53
CA ASP A 102 -0.85 -6.53 -4.76
C ASP A 102 -1.04 -5.60 -5.96
N ARG A 103 -0.19 -4.58 -6.09
CA ARG A 103 -0.22 -3.65 -7.22
C ARG A 103 0.02 -4.36 -8.56
N VAL A 104 0.97 -5.27 -8.63
CA VAL A 104 1.25 -6.06 -9.85
C VAL A 104 0.10 -6.98 -10.18
N ILE A 105 -0.45 -7.69 -9.19
CA ILE A 105 -1.60 -8.57 -9.41
C ILE A 105 -2.78 -7.78 -9.96
N LEU A 106 -3.13 -6.65 -9.37
CA LEU A 106 -4.23 -5.80 -9.82
C LEU A 106 -3.99 -5.23 -11.23
N LYS A 107 -2.75 -4.89 -11.58
CA LYS A 107 -2.39 -4.49 -12.96
C LYS A 107 -2.62 -5.62 -13.96
N LEU A 108 -2.19 -6.83 -13.62
CA LEU A 108 -2.31 -7.99 -14.50
C LEU A 108 -3.77 -8.39 -14.76
N VAL A 109 -4.65 -8.17 -13.81
CA VAL A 109 -6.09 -8.46 -13.94
C VAL A 109 -6.93 -7.24 -14.31
N ASN A 110 -6.29 -6.15 -14.71
CA ASN A 110 -6.93 -4.90 -15.16
C ASN A 110 -7.81 -4.21 -14.11
N MET A 111 -7.48 -4.36 -12.84
CA MET A 111 -8.21 -3.72 -11.73
C MET A 111 -7.44 -2.59 -11.06
N SER A 112 -6.22 -2.29 -11.51
CA SER A 112 -5.45 -1.13 -11.03
C SER A 112 -6.23 0.17 -11.26
N GLY A 113 -6.41 0.95 -10.21
CA GLY A 113 -7.21 2.17 -10.24
C GLY A 113 -8.73 1.95 -10.12
N LEU A 114 -9.22 0.71 -10.17
CA LEU A 114 -10.64 0.36 -10.02
C LEU A 114 -10.98 -0.22 -8.64
N VAL A 115 -9.99 -0.71 -7.94
CA VAL A 115 -10.12 -1.20 -6.56
C VAL A 115 -8.80 -0.97 -5.82
N TYR A 116 -8.89 -0.69 -4.52
CA TYR A 116 -7.73 -0.63 -3.64
C TYR A 116 -7.48 -1.97 -2.96
N SER A 117 -6.21 -2.31 -2.76
CA SER A 117 -5.81 -3.37 -1.83
C SER A 117 -5.68 -2.79 -0.42
N GLU A 118 -5.89 -3.61 0.61
CA GLU A 118 -5.67 -3.21 2.01
C GLU A 118 -4.23 -2.79 2.30
N SER A 119 -3.25 -3.25 1.49
CA SER A 119 -1.86 -2.83 1.63
C SER A 119 -1.62 -1.35 1.27
N ASP A 120 -2.51 -0.75 0.48
CA ASP A 120 -2.50 0.67 0.11
C ASP A 120 -3.41 1.55 0.99
N VAL A 121 -3.81 1.04 2.15
CA VAL A 121 -4.54 1.80 3.17
C VAL A 121 -3.63 2.01 4.37
N VAL A 122 -3.54 3.24 4.85
CA VAL A 122 -2.64 3.67 5.92
C VAL A 122 -3.41 4.35 7.03
N LYS A 123 -2.87 4.35 8.25
CA LYS A 123 -3.39 5.18 9.33
C LYS A 123 -2.77 6.57 9.28
N ASP A 124 -3.60 7.58 9.39
CA ASP A 124 -3.14 8.96 9.57
C ASP A 124 -2.67 9.21 11.02
N LYS A 125 -2.24 10.45 11.30
CA LYS A 125 -1.77 10.87 12.62
C LYS A 125 -2.81 10.70 13.75
N ASP A 126 -4.10 10.73 13.39
CA ASP A 126 -5.22 10.56 14.34
C ASP A 126 -5.65 9.10 14.48
N GLY A 127 -4.92 8.18 13.84
CA GLY A 127 -5.20 6.74 13.84
C GLY A 127 -6.37 6.33 12.95
N LYS A 128 -6.82 7.21 12.06
CA LYS A 128 -7.89 6.92 11.10
C LYS A 128 -7.32 6.32 9.82
N TRP A 129 -8.04 5.37 9.26
CA TRP A 129 -7.69 4.75 7.99
C TRP A 129 -7.92 5.69 6.82
N GLN A 130 -6.93 5.81 5.95
CA GLN A 130 -6.94 6.63 4.75
C GLN A 130 -6.37 5.84 3.56
N PHE A 131 -6.76 6.20 2.33
CA PHE A 131 -6.09 5.69 1.14
C PHE A 131 -4.74 6.39 0.99
N ALA A 132 -3.68 5.61 0.71
CA ALA A 132 -2.31 6.11 0.71
C ALA A 132 -2.06 7.22 -0.34
N ASP A 133 -2.80 7.20 -1.44
CA ASP A 133 -2.72 8.20 -2.52
C ASP A 133 -3.54 9.48 -2.26
N GLU A 134 -4.47 9.44 -1.29
CA GLU A 134 -5.33 10.58 -0.92
C GLU A 134 -4.80 11.34 0.29
N VAL A 135 -3.86 10.76 1.04
CA VAL A 135 -3.25 11.38 2.21
C VAL A 135 -1.93 12.01 1.81
N ASP A 136 -1.87 13.32 1.88
CA ASP A 136 -0.60 14.02 1.84
C ASP A 136 0.09 13.90 3.21
N VAL A 137 0.65 12.72 3.46
CA VAL A 137 1.41 12.42 4.67
C VAL A 137 2.68 13.30 4.73
N TYR A 138 3.11 13.83 3.58
CA TYR A 138 4.30 14.68 3.46
C TYR A 138 4.14 16.06 4.07
N GLU A 139 3.02 16.75 3.82
CA GLU A 139 2.82 18.10 4.35
C GLU A 139 2.61 18.12 5.87
N MET A 140 1.96 17.10 6.42
CA MET A 140 1.61 17.06 7.84
C MET A 140 2.76 16.67 8.75
N THR A 141 3.71 15.86 8.26
CA THR A 141 4.91 15.47 9.00
C THR A 141 6.02 16.51 8.91
N THR A 142 6.10 17.22 7.78
CA THR A 142 7.20 18.17 7.54
C THR A 142 7.08 19.44 8.38
N GLU A 143 5.89 19.94 8.64
CA GLU A 143 5.69 21.12 9.51
C GLU A 143 5.96 20.80 10.99
N GLU A 144 5.50 19.63 11.48
CA GLU A 144 5.79 19.21 12.86
C GLU A 144 7.25 18.83 13.07
N GLU A 145 7.88 18.14 12.10
CA GLU A 145 9.31 17.80 12.17
C GLU A 145 10.18 19.06 12.04
N LEU A 146 9.81 20.01 11.17
CA LEU A 146 10.48 21.32 11.08
C LEU A 146 10.30 22.15 12.35
N ALA A 147 9.12 22.14 12.96
CA ALA A 147 8.88 22.83 14.22
C ALA A 147 9.67 22.21 15.39
N LYS A 148 9.78 20.88 15.44
CA LYS A 148 10.61 20.17 16.43
C LYS A 148 12.10 20.43 16.20
N ALA A 149 12.58 20.37 14.97
CA ALA A 149 13.96 20.63 14.61
C ALA A 149 14.36 22.09 14.93
N LYS A 150 13.47 23.05 14.65
CA LYS A 150 13.69 24.47 15.05
C LYS A 150 13.71 24.64 16.56
N ALA A 151 12.81 23.98 17.29
CA ALA A 151 12.78 24.04 18.74
C ALA A 151 14.02 23.42 19.40
N GLU A 152 14.59 22.37 18.79
CA GLU A 152 15.84 21.76 19.24
C GLU A 152 17.05 22.65 18.94
N LEU A 153 17.11 23.27 17.77
CA LEU A 153 18.14 24.25 17.41
C LEU A 153 18.13 25.47 18.34
N ASP A 154 16.96 26.04 18.62
CA ASP A 154 16.79 27.18 19.53
C ASP A 154 17.18 26.84 20.98
N LYS A 155 17.11 25.57 21.39
CA LYS A 155 17.59 25.11 22.68
C LYS A 155 19.11 24.98 22.71
N MET A 156 19.71 24.47 21.64
CA MET A 156 21.17 24.33 21.56
C MET A 156 21.89 25.68 21.52
N GLU A 157 21.30 26.69 20.85
CA GLU A 157 21.87 28.07 20.84
C GLU A 157 21.75 28.78 22.20
N LYS A 158 20.83 28.37 23.07
CA LYS A 158 20.67 28.97 24.41
C LYS A 158 21.54 28.32 25.47
N ASP A 159 22.00 27.10 25.23
CA ASP A 159 22.89 26.39 26.17
C ASP A 159 24.38 26.70 25.92
N ASP A 160 24.71 27.42 24.82
CA ASP A 160 26.09 27.87 24.49
C ASP A 160 26.40 29.34 24.94
N ASP A 161 25.45 30.02 25.56
CA ASP A 161 25.63 31.34 26.20
C ASP A 161 25.69 31.20 27.75
#